data_e32484ae127c8c0a437d11af0b3386c4
#
_entry.id   e32484ae127c8c0a437d11af0b3386c4
#
_cell.length_a   1.000
_cell.length_b   1.000
_cell.length_c   1.000
_cell.angle_alpha   90.00
_cell.angle_beta   90.00
_cell.angle_gamma   90.00
#
_symmetry.space_group_name_H-M   'P 1'
#
loop_
_entity.id
_entity.type
_entity.pdbx_description
1 polymer ?
#
loop_
_entity_poly.entity_id
_entity_poly.type
_entity_poly.pdbx_seq_one_letter_code
_entity_poly.pdbx_strand_id
1 'polypeptide(L)'
;MGKIFGNKMKKTITIFLLLMSVMGFSQTKITAVKVGDRIDVTINKFFFTSYLFAKNEKYPFFYPVNGPSGAGVTSMRNGIWPHHSSLFFGSDDVNGGNYWNKALSGGQIVSTREEIVENNGPRLVIENDCIWKRPDAPAPIQDFRKITITAPTKDIFQIDFEVTMEMLMDVSIAKTNHSLFSGRMDPSLSVDFGGTMIDADGVQGEKGTYGKPSPWIDCYGKRGDKIEGMAIMQHPSNNWYPAPWFTRDYGFFSPTPLNWPKDDKETLFKKGEKIHLKYRVLVHSGTHETANIAGEFKKFAAEK
;
A
#
# COMPACT_ATOMS: atom_id res chain seq x y z
N MET A 1 40.94 -85.37 -20.90
CA MET A 1 40.09 -85.38 -19.71
C MET A 1 40.34 -83.99 -19.03
N GLY A 2 39.54 -82.99 -19.39
CA GLY A 2 39.73 -81.62 -18.91
C GLY A 2 38.41 -81.08 -18.38
N LYS A 3 38.33 -80.76 -17.12
CA LYS A 3 37.20 -80.12 -16.47
C LYS A 3 37.26 -78.60 -16.62
N ILE A 4 36.22 -78.04 -17.26
CA ILE A 4 35.97 -76.67 -17.41
C ILE A 4 35.24 -76.17 -16.14
N PHE A 5 35.83 -75.26 -15.35
CA PHE A 5 35.17 -74.59 -14.23
C PHE A 5 34.51 -73.31 -14.72
N GLY A 6 33.20 -73.27 -14.70
CA GLY A 6 32.39 -72.12 -15.01
C GLY A 6 32.33 -71.15 -13.80
N ASN A 7 32.83 -69.95 -13.96
CA ASN A 7 32.80 -68.90 -12.97
C ASN A 7 31.47 -68.09 -13.07
N LYS A 8 30.56 -68.25 -12.12
CA LYS A 8 29.31 -67.49 -12.03
C LYS A 8 29.59 -66.15 -11.34
N MET A 9 29.67 -65.10 -12.16
CA MET A 9 29.73 -63.71 -11.65
C MET A 9 28.37 -63.31 -11.10
N LYS A 10 28.23 -63.12 -9.77
CA LYS A 10 27.07 -62.51 -9.11
C LYS A 10 27.13 -61.03 -9.36
N LYS A 11 26.16 -60.47 -10.16
CA LYS A 11 25.96 -59.05 -10.29
C LYS A 11 25.18 -58.53 -9.07
N THR A 12 25.87 -57.84 -8.20
CA THR A 12 25.25 -57.12 -7.07
C THR A 12 24.68 -55.80 -7.63
N ILE A 13 23.37 -55.68 -7.69
CA ILE A 13 22.70 -54.42 -8.07
C ILE A 13 22.58 -53.59 -6.79
N THR A 14 23.39 -52.54 -6.67
CA THR A 14 23.28 -51.54 -5.60
C THR A 14 22.20 -50.54 -6.02
N ILE A 15 21.03 -50.60 -5.39
CA ILE A 15 19.97 -49.62 -5.57
C ILE A 15 20.34 -48.39 -4.72
N PHE A 16 20.74 -47.29 -5.38
CA PHE A 16 20.92 -46.00 -4.75
C PHE A 16 19.54 -45.36 -4.59
N LEU A 17 18.96 -45.41 -3.37
CA LEU A 17 17.77 -44.63 -3.02
C LEU A 17 18.18 -43.18 -2.91
N LEU A 18 17.86 -42.38 -3.93
CA LEU A 18 17.98 -40.92 -3.88
C LEU A 18 16.85 -40.40 -2.99
N LEU A 19 17.12 -40.13 -1.73
CA LEU A 19 16.22 -39.37 -0.85
C LEU A 19 16.18 -37.92 -1.36
N MET A 20 15.22 -37.61 -2.25
CA MET A 20 14.82 -36.22 -2.49
C MET A 20 14.17 -35.70 -1.23
N SER A 21 14.92 -34.96 -0.41
CA SER A 21 14.35 -34.11 0.62
C SER A 21 13.52 -33.01 -0.09
N VAL A 22 12.22 -33.21 -0.15
CA VAL A 22 11.27 -32.14 -0.49
C VAL A 22 11.38 -31.12 0.63
N MET A 23 12.20 -30.10 0.46
CA MET A 23 12.11 -28.92 1.29
C MET A 23 10.71 -28.34 1.06
N GLY A 24 9.80 -28.66 1.95
CA GLY A 24 8.49 -28.06 2.01
C GLY A 24 8.68 -26.55 2.25
N PHE A 25 8.60 -25.75 1.21
CA PHE A 25 8.45 -24.31 1.38
C PHE A 25 7.16 -24.10 2.15
N SER A 26 7.27 -23.72 3.42
CA SER A 26 6.11 -23.30 4.19
C SER A 26 5.47 -22.15 3.43
N GLN A 27 4.27 -22.40 2.90
CA GLN A 27 3.52 -21.38 2.18
C GLN A 27 3.27 -20.21 3.13
N THR A 28 3.54 -18.97 2.67
CA THR A 28 3.24 -17.76 3.45
C THR A 28 1.77 -17.78 3.87
N LYS A 29 1.52 -17.60 5.15
CA LYS A 29 0.18 -17.56 5.71
C LYS A 29 -0.14 -16.15 6.21
N ILE A 30 -1.15 -15.53 5.60
CA ILE A 30 -1.69 -14.25 6.01
C ILE A 30 -3.01 -14.50 6.69
N THR A 31 -3.17 -13.92 7.89
CA THR A 31 -4.41 -14.06 8.67
C THR A 31 -4.90 -12.71 9.11
N ALA A 32 -6.22 -12.54 9.15
CA ALA A 32 -6.87 -11.35 9.63
C ALA A 32 -7.98 -11.68 10.61
N VAL A 33 -8.15 -10.81 11.61
CA VAL A 33 -9.23 -10.90 12.62
C VAL A 33 -9.83 -9.52 12.79
N LYS A 34 -11.16 -9.43 12.68
CA LYS A 34 -11.91 -8.19 13.00
C LYS A 34 -12.07 -8.09 14.51
N VAL A 35 -11.59 -6.98 15.09
CA VAL A 35 -11.63 -6.68 16.52
C VAL A 35 -12.21 -5.29 16.72
N GLY A 36 -13.48 -5.21 17.05
CA GLY A 36 -14.20 -3.92 17.15
C GLY A 36 -14.13 -3.14 15.83
N ASP A 37 -13.56 -1.95 15.87
CA ASP A 37 -13.48 -1.01 14.75
C ASP A 37 -12.17 -1.14 13.95
N ARG A 38 -11.57 -2.34 13.91
CA ARG A 38 -10.36 -2.61 13.13
C ARG A 38 -10.28 -4.06 12.68
N ILE A 39 -9.48 -4.28 11.65
CA ILE A 39 -9.05 -5.61 11.21
C ILE A 39 -7.54 -5.70 11.41
N ASP A 40 -7.13 -6.57 12.34
CA ASP A 40 -5.73 -6.87 12.62
C ASP A 40 -5.20 -7.92 11.65
N VAL A 41 -4.07 -7.66 11.01
CA VAL A 41 -3.47 -8.52 9.99
C VAL A 41 -2.11 -9.03 10.44
N THR A 42 -1.89 -10.34 10.31
CA THR A 42 -0.60 -10.97 10.57
C THR A 42 -0.07 -11.70 9.34
N ILE A 43 1.24 -11.68 9.14
CA ILE A 43 1.97 -12.44 8.13
C ILE A 43 2.87 -13.45 8.86
N ASN A 44 2.66 -14.75 8.63
CA ASN A 44 3.41 -15.82 9.31
C ASN A 44 3.41 -15.67 10.84
N LYS A 45 2.26 -15.27 11.44
CA LYS A 45 2.06 -14.98 12.87
C LYS A 45 2.70 -13.68 13.39
N PHE A 46 3.44 -12.92 12.56
CA PHE A 46 3.95 -11.60 12.94
C PHE A 46 2.92 -10.54 12.58
N PHE A 47 2.67 -9.62 13.51
CA PHE A 47 1.74 -8.54 13.29
C PHE A 47 2.26 -7.59 12.22
N PHE A 48 1.46 -7.41 11.16
CA PHE A 48 1.81 -6.55 10.02
C PHE A 48 1.16 -5.17 10.12
N THR A 49 -0.17 -5.13 10.22
CA THR A 49 -0.91 -3.88 10.25
C THR A 49 -2.31 -4.07 10.82
N SER A 50 -2.93 -2.96 11.24
CA SER A 50 -4.38 -2.90 11.43
C SER A 50 -4.99 -1.98 10.39
N TYR A 51 -6.11 -2.38 9.78
CA TYR A 51 -7.00 -1.50 9.04
C TYR A 51 -8.06 -0.95 10.00
N LEU A 52 -7.97 0.34 10.32
CA LEU A 52 -8.80 1.03 11.30
C LEU A 52 -9.92 1.78 10.60
N PHE A 53 -11.15 1.70 11.14
CA PHE A 53 -12.33 2.34 10.56
C PHE A 53 -13.32 2.84 11.62
N ALA A 54 -12.83 3.22 12.79
CA ALA A 54 -13.66 3.71 13.86
C ALA A 54 -14.43 4.99 13.46
N LYS A 55 -15.67 5.12 13.93
CA LYS A 55 -16.57 6.24 13.56
C LYS A 55 -16.09 7.61 14.06
N ASN A 56 -15.19 7.65 15.02
CA ASN A 56 -14.54 8.87 15.50
C ASN A 56 -13.26 9.23 14.75
N GLU A 57 -12.91 8.46 13.71
CA GLU A 57 -11.81 8.73 12.82
C GLU A 57 -12.22 9.58 11.61
N LYS A 58 -11.27 10.30 11.03
CA LYS A 58 -11.51 11.13 9.86
C LYS A 58 -11.86 10.31 8.62
N TYR A 59 -11.18 9.17 8.49
CA TYR A 59 -11.27 8.20 7.40
C TYR A 59 -10.71 6.85 7.85
N PRO A 60 -11.03 5.74 7.17
CA PRO A 60 -10.32 4.48 7.38
C PRO A 60 -8.86 4.56 6.91
N PHE A 61 -7.94 3.95 7.67
CA PHE A 61 -6.50 4.00 7.43
C PHE A 61 -5.78 2.75 7.98
N PHE A 62 -4.51 2.58 7.58
CA PHE A 62 -3.66 1.50 8.10
C PHE A 62 -2.68 2.04 9.13
N TYR A 63 -2.61 1.41 10.32
CA TYR A 63 -1.59 1.72 11.33
C TYR A 63 -1.52 0.65 12.43
N PRO A 64 -0.30 0.33 12.95
CA PRO A 64 0.97 0.60 12.29
C PRO A 64 1.10 -0.17 10.98
N VAL A 65 2.06 0.20 10.14
CA VAL A 65 2.52 -0.65 9.03
C VAL A 65 3.93 -1.08 9.40
N ASN A 66 4.11 -2.37 9.64
CA ASN A 66 5.38 -2.93 10.09
C ASN A 66 6.17 -3.49 8.92
N GLY A 67 7.48 -3.22 8.90
CA GLY A 67 8.40 -3.80 7.93
C GLY A 67 8.72 -5.28 8.23
N PRO A 68 9.48 -5.93 7.33
CA PRO A 68 9.95 -7.30 7.52
C PRO A 68 10.77 -7.52 8.81
N SER A 69 11.37 -6.47 9.38
CA SER A 69 12.05 -6.55 10.68
C SER A 69 11.10 -6.64 11.88
N GLY A 70 9.80 -6.38 11.67
CA GLY A 70 8.79 -6.24 12.71
C GLY A 70 8.65 -4.81 13.27
N ALA A 71 9.48 -3.85 12.83
CA ALA A 71 9.40 -2.46 13.25
C ALA A 71 8.47 -1.65 12.35
N GLY A 72 7.77 -0.65 12.89
CA GLY A 72 6.90 0.24 12.12
C GLY A 72 7.69 1.09 11.13
N VAL A 73 7.27 1.11 9.86
CA VAL A 73 7.85 1.97 8.82
C VAL A 73 7.03 3.24 8.61
N THR A 74 5.86 3.33 9.22
CA THR A 74 4.96 4.49 9.13
C THR A 74 4.74 5.14 10.48
N SER A 75 4.33 6.41 10.47
CA SER A 75 3.93 7.15 11.67
C SER A 75 2.51 7.70 11.58
N MET A 76 1.91 7.95 12.73
CA MET A 76 0.55 8.49 12.86
C MET A 76 0.55 9.68 13.82
N ARG A 77 -0.06 10.78 13.39
CA ARG A 77 -0.42 11.92 14.25
C ARG A 77 0.71 12.45 15.15
N ASN A 78 1.90 12.57 14.57
CA ASN A 78 2.98 13.22 15.33
C ASN A 78 2.64 14.69 15.61
N GLY A 79 3.27 15.28 16.62
CA GLY A 79 2.89 16.58 17.18
C GLY A 79 2.83 17.75 16.18
N ILE A 80 3.59 17.71 15.08
CA ILE A 80 3.62 18.75 14.05
C ILE A 80 2.50 18.54 13.02
N TRP A 81 2.19 17.27 12.69
CA TRP A 81 1.23 16.90 11.66
C TRP A 81 0.15 15.95 12.20
N PRO A 82 -0.77 16.44 13.07
CA PRO A 82 -1.76 15.59 13.76
C PRO A 82 -2.82 15.00 12.83
N HIS A 83 -2.88 15.40 11.57
CA HIS A 83 -3.81 14.90 10.57
C HIS A 83 -3.20 13.81 9.66
N HIS A 84 -1.91 13.50 9.77
CA HIS A 84 -1.31 12.42 9.00
C HIS A 84 -1.54 11.06 9.69
N SER A 85 -2.18 10.13 9.02
CA SER A 85 -2.58 8.84 9.57
C SER A 85 -1.93 7.66 8.82
N SER A 86 -0.60 7.61 8.77
CA SER A 86 0.15 6.46 8.23
C SER A 86 -0.11 6.22 6.73
N LEU A 87 -0.99 5.27 6.36
CA LEU A 87 -1.47 5.05 5.00
C LEU A 87 -2.98 5.30 4.96
N PHE A 88 -3.44 6.21 4.15
CA PHE A 88 -4.85 6.59 4.10
C PHE A 88 -5.28 7.14 2.74
N PHE A 89 -6.59 7.23 2.54
CA PHE A 89 -7.21 7.76 1.33
C PHE A 89 -8.28 8.79 1.68
N GLY A 90 -8.22 9.96 1.04
CA GLY A 90 -9.19 11.04 1.26
C GLY A 90 -8.90 12.24 0.36
N SER A 91 -9.70 13.31 0.51
CA SER A 91 -9.46 14.60 -0.12
C SER A 91 -10.08 15.72 0.69
N ASP A 92 -9.53 16.91 0.62
CA ASP A 92 -10.24 18.09 1.09
C ASP A 92 -10.92 18.84 -0.06
N ASP A 93 -11.63 19.91 0.28
CA ASP A 93 -12.35 20.80 -0.64
C ASP A 93 -13.30 20.12 -1.63
N VAL A 94 -13.98 19.05 -1.19
CA VAL A 94 -15.00 18.33 -1.97
C VAL A 94 -16.36 18.96 -1.70
N ASN A 95 -16.93 19.70 -2.67
CA ASN A 95 -18.15 20.49 -2.50
C ASN A 95 -18.13 21.37 -1.23
N GLY A 96 -16.95 21.96 -0.92
CA GLY A 96 -16.70 22.75 0.28
C GLY A 96 -16.58 21.92 1.58
N GLY A 97 -16.63 20.59 1.50
CA GLY A 97 -16.35 19.68 2.62
C GLY A 97 -14.86 19.34 2.72
N ASN A 98 -14.42 18.98 3.91
CA ASN A 98 -13.05 18.53 4.13
C ASN A 98 -13.05 17.10 4.68
N TYR A 99 -12.52 16.17 3.90
CA TYR A 99 -12.42 14.74 4.24
C TYR A 99 -10.96 14.30 4.47
N TRP A 100 -10.10 15.27 4.81
CA TRP A 100 -8.68 15.05 5.02
C TRP A 100 -8.17 15.54 6.38
N ASN A 101 -8.17 16.84 6.67
CA ASN A 101 -7.40 17.41 7.80
C ASN A 101 -8.16 18.27 8.82
N LYS A 102 -9.36 18.73 8.53
CA LYS A 102 -10.14 19.55 9.45
C LYS A 102 -10.91 18.70 10.48
N ALA A 103 -11.57 19.37 11.41
CA ALA A 103 -12.47 18.71 12.38
C ALA A 103 -13.47 17.77 11.70
N LEU A 104 -13.99 16.80 12.43
CA LEU A 104 -14.95 15.82 11.90
C LEU A 104 -16.22 16.48 11.34
N SER A 105 -16.63 17.63 11.91
CA SER A 105 -17.74 18.45 11.40
C SER A 105 -17.53 18.96 9.98
N GLY A 106 -16.26 19.10 9.51
CA GLY A 106 -15.95 19.48 8.14
C GLY A 106 -16.19 18.37 7.12
N GLY A 107 -16.33 17.13 7.55
CA GLY A 107 -16.54 15.94 6.74
C GLY A 107 -15.77 14.71 7.27
N GLN A 108 -16.29 13.53 6.98
CA GLN A 108 -15.70 12.23 7.31
C GLN A 108 -15.93 11.25 6.17
N ILE A 109 -14.99 10.33 5.98
CA ILE A 109 -15.18 9.12 5.19
C ILE A 109 -15.48 7.99 6.17
N VAL A 110 -16.73 7.59 6.22
CA VAL A 110 -17.22 6.64 7.23
C VAL A 110 -17.42 5.28 6.59
N SER A 111 -16.79 4.26 7.16
CA SER A 111 -17.04 2.88 6.78
C SER A 111 -18.48 2.46 7.09
N THR A 112 -19.12 1.79 6.14
CA THR A 112 -20.50 1.30 6.25
C THR A 112 -20.59 -0.23 6.16
N ARG A 113 -19.57 -0.89 5.57
CA ARG A 113 -19.42 -2.35 5.51
C ARG A 113 -17.93 -2.68 5.48
N GLU A 114 -17.52 -3.63 6.29
CA GLU A 114 -16.18 -4.19 6.29
C GLU A 114 -16.25 -5.72 6.31
N GLU A 115 -15.72 -6.37 5.31
CA GLU A 115 -15.77 -7.81 5.13
C GLU A 115 -14.39 -8.39 4.83
N ILE A 116 -14.04 -9.49 5.50
CA ILE A 116 -12.86 -10.29 5.18
C ILE A 116 -13.32 -11.38 4.21
N VAL A 117 -13.04 -11.17 2.91
CA VAL A 117 -13.51 -12.04 1.82
C VAL A 117 -12.61 -13.25 1.64
N GLU A 118 -11.30 -13.09 1.80
CA GLU A 118 -10.31 -14.17 1.72
C GLU A 118 -9.34 -14.07 2.90
N ASN A 119 -9.05 -15.20 3.54
CA ASN A 119 -8.27 -15.25 4.77
C ASN A 119 -7.56 -16.59 4.95
N ASN A 120 -6.54 -16.62 5.81
CA ASN A 120 -5.82 -17.84 6.21
C ASN A 120 -5.03 -18.55 5.08
N GLY A 121 -4.63 -17.82 4.05
CA GLY A 121 -3.88 -18.29 2.89
C GLY A 121 -2.69 -17.40 2.53
N PRO A 122 -2.14 -17.55 1.32
CA PRO A 122 -1.06 -16.70 0.82
C PRO A 122 -1.53 -15.28 0.47
N ARG A 123 -2.83 -15.05 0.50
CA ARG A 123 -3.48 -13.79 0.20
C ARG A 123 -4.60 -13.52 1.21
N LEU A 124 -4.77 -12.27 1.57
CA LEU A 124 -5.89 -11.72 2.32
C LEU A 124 -6.63 -10.74 1.41
N VAL A 125 -7.96 -10.78 1.42
CA VAL A 125 -8.79 -9.77 0.75
C VAL A 125 -9.79 -9.19 1.74
N ILE A 126 -9.82 -7.87 1.84
CA ILE A 126 -10.80 -7.10 2.61
C ILE A 126 -11.58 -6.22 1.64
N GLU A 127 -12.89 -6.21 1.77
CA GLU A 127 -13.78 -5.25 1.12
C GLU A 127 -14.31 -4.26 2.13
N ASN A 128 -14.35 -2.97 1.75
CA ASN A 128 -14.87 -1.91 2.60
C ASN A 128 -15.65 -0.90 1.77
N ASP A 129 -16.90 -0.66 2.15
CA ASP A 129 -17.75 0.36 1.58
C ASP A 129 -17.72 1.59 2.47
N CYS A 130 -17.59 2.77 1.89
CA CYS A 130 -17.50 4.02 2.61
C CYS A 130 -18.45 5.07 2.04
N ILE A 131 -18.92 5.95 2.93
CA ILE A 131 -19.69 7.13 2.57
C ILE A 131 -18.96 8.40 3.02
N TRP A 132 -18.82 9.37 2.12
CA TRP A 132 -18.26 10.68 2.42
C TRP A 132 -19.40 11.56 2.90
N LYS A 133 -19.37 11.94 4.15
CA LYS A 133 -20.47 12.69 4.75
C LYS A 133 -19.98 13.82 5.65
N ARG A 134 -20.82 14.85 5.80
CA ARG A 134 -20.68 15.91 6.79
C ARG A 134 -22.07 16.26 7.34
N PRO A 135 -22.15 16.89 8.50
CA PRO A 135 -23.41 17.43 8.99
C PRO A 135 -24.04 18.40 7.98
N ASP A 136 -25.36 18.41 7.93
CA ASP A 136 -26.18 19.39 7.20
C ASP A 136 -25.92 19.48 5.68
N ALA A 137 -25.35 18.45 5.07
CA ALA A 137 -25.18 18.36 3.63
C ALA A 137 -25.38 16.93 3.12
N PRO A 138 -25.89 16.75 1.90
CA PRO A 138 -25.94 15.45 1.25
C PRO A 138 -24.52 14.89 1.06
N ALA A 139 -24.38 13.56 1.11
CA ALA A 139 -23.13 12.89 0.84
C ALA A 139 -22.75 13.07 -0.65
N PRO A 140 -21.59 13.64 -0.97
CA PRO A 140 -21.17 13.84 -2.35
C PRO A 140 -20.69 12.55 -3.01
N ILE A 141 -20.06 11.65 -2.26
CA ILE A 141 -19.33 10.49 -2.78
C ILE A 141 -19.64 9.27 -1.90
N GLN A 142 -19.78 8.11 -2.52
CA GLN A 142 -19.53 6.81 -1.90
C GLN A 142 -18.31 6.16 -2.53
N ASP A 143 -17.56 5.36 -1.78
CA ASP A 143 -16.44 4.60 -2.34
C ASP A 143 -16.46 3.13 -1.90
N PHE A 144 -15.96 2.28 -2.80
CA PHE A 144 -15.84 0.84 -2.61
C PHE A 144 -14.37 0.49 -2.70
N ARG A 145 -13.84 -0.08 -1.63
CA ARG A 145 -12.42 -0.44 -1.51
C ARG A 145 -12.26 -1.93 -1.53
N LYS A 146 -11.29 -2.40 -2.33
CA LYS A 146 -10.78 -3.75 -2.26
C LYS A 146 -9.32 -3.68 -1.87
N ILE A 147 -9.00 -4.27 -0.74
CA ILE A 147 -7.66 -4.29 -0.17
C ILE A 147 -7.14 -5.71 -0.25
N THR A 148 -6.06 -5.91 -1.00
CA THR A 148 -5.41 -7.22 -1.09
C THR A 148 -4.05 -7.15 -0.42
N ILE A 149 -3.79 -8.06 0.52
CA ILE A 149 -2.50 -8.14 1.22
C ILE A 149 -1.82 -9.45 0.86
N THR A 150 -0.57 -9.36 0.43
CA THR A 150 0.31 -10.49 0.10
C THR A 150 1.71 -10.28 0.70
N ALA A 151 2.51 -11.33 0.70
CA ALA A 151 3.93 -11.26 1.02
C ALA A 151 4.69 -12.07 -0.04
N PRO A 152 5.05 -11.43 -1.17
CA PRO A 152 5.72 -12.08 -2.29
C PRO A 152 7.04 -12.74 -1.90
N THR A 153 7.74 -12.15 -0.95
CA THR A 153 8.97 -12.69 -0.36
C THR A 153 8.98 -12.47 1.16
N LYS A 154 9.97 -13.02 1.85
CA LYS A 154 10.17 -12.73 3.28
C LYS A 154 10.60 -11.27 3.54
N ASP A 155 11.08 -10.57 2.53
CA ASP A 155 11.64 -9.22 2.59
C ASP A 155 10.72 -8.17 1.96
N ILE A 156 9.54 -8.57 1.42
CA ILE A 156 8.56 -7.69 0.79
C ILE A 156 7.15 -8.07 1.24
N PHE A 157 6.46 -7.12 1.86
CA PHE A 157 5.03 -7.17 2.17
C PHE A 157 4.30 -6.17 1.28
N GLN A 158 3.12 -6.54 0.81
CA GLN A 158 2.39 -5.78 -0.21
C GLN A 158 0.96 -5.51 0.23
N ILE A 159 0.51 -4.27 0.00
CA ILE A 159 -0.88 -3.86 0.10
C ILE A 159 -1.29 -3.32 -1.26
N ASP A 160 -2.23 -3.98 -1.93
CA ASP A 160 -2.92 -3.43 -3.08
C ASP A 160 -4.20 -2.76 -2.61
N PHE A 161 -4.37 -1.51 -2.94
CA PHE A 161 -5.52 -0.69 -2.59
C PHE A 161 -6.24 -0.27 -3.87
N GLU A 162 -7.36 -0.92 -4.15
CA GLU A 162 -8.25 -0.56 -5.24
C GLU A 162 -9.45 0.20 -4.68
N VAL A 163 -9.81 1.32 -5.29
CA VAL A 163 -10.95 2.13 -4.87
C VAL A 163 -11.77 2.58 -6.07
N THR A 164 -13.08 2.41 -5.99
CA THR A 164 -14.04 2.98 -6.94
C THR A 164 -14.84 4.05 -6.22
N MET A 165 -14.65 5.31 -6.60
CA MET A 165 -15.44 6.44 -6.13
C MET A 165 -16.63 6.61 -7.05
N GLU A 166 -17.85 6.71 -6.50
CA GLU A 166 -19.08 7.02 -7.24
C GLU A 166 -19.66 8.35 -6.77
N MET A 167 -19.90 9.25 -7.69
CA MET A 167 -20.44 10.59 -7.43
C MET A 167 -21.95 10.51 -7.23
N LEU A 168 -22.42 10.79 -6.01
CA LEU A 168 -23.85 10.77 -5.67
C LEU A 168 -24.60 12.03 -6.12
N MET A 169 -23.85 13.07 -6.48
CA MET A 169 -24.30 14.35 -7.02
C MET A 169 -23.21 14.92 -7.94
N ASP A 170 -23.45 16.09 -8.53
CA ASP A 170 -22.35 16.83 -9.19
C ASP A 170 -21.32 17.22 -8.11
N VAL A 171 -20.05 16.87 -8.35
CA VAL A 171 -18.96 17.06 -7.39
C VAL A 171 -17.93 17.99 -7.99
N SER A 172 -17.55 18.99 -7.19
CA SER A 172 -16.42 19.86 -7.44
C SER A 172 -15.35 19.60 -6.38
N ILE A 173 -14.11 19.40 -6.80
CA ILE A 173 -12.95 19.33 -5.92
C ILE A 173 -12.03 20.48 -6.28
N ALA A 174 -11.87 21.43 -5.35
CA ALA A 174 -10.98 22.56 -5.55
C ALA A 174 -9.51 22.11 -5.65
N LYS A 175 -8.66 22.97 -6.19
CA LYS A 175 -7.22 22.71 -6.25
C LYS A 175 -6.67 22.49 -4.84
N THR A 176 -6.17 21.28 -4.59
CA THR A 176 -5.69 20.88 -3.26
C THR A 176 -4.49 19.96 -3.31
N ASN A 177 -3.57 20.17 -2.37
CA ASN A 177 -2.44 19.26 -2.12
C ASN A 177 -2.79 18.14 -1.12
N HIS A 178 -4.01 18.12 -0.64
CA HIS A 178 -4.54 17.13 0.31
C HIS A 178 -5.51 16.20 -0.40
N SER A 179 -4.98 15.26 -1.19
CA SER A 179 -5.85 14.36 -1.95
C SER A 179 -5.27 13.00 -2.21
N LEU A 180 -6.18 12.08 -2.27
CA LEU A 180 -6.09 10.70 -2.67
C LEU A 180 -5.23 9.84 -1.74
N PHE A 181 -4.47 8.88 -2.28
CA PHE A 181 -3.76 7.89 -1.47
C PHE A 181 -2.45 8.46 -0.94
N SER A 182 -2.20 8.34 0.36
CA SER A 182 -1.12 9.04 1.04
C SER A 182 -0.35 8.15 1.99
N GLY A 183 0.95 8.36 2.06
CA GLY A 183 1.86 7.71 2.98
C GLY A 183 2.62 8.67 3.86
N ARG A 184 2.73 8.34 5.15
CA ARG A 184 3.56 9.03 6.13
C ARG A 184 4.56 8.07 6.74
N MET A 185 5.83 8.22 6.38
CA MET A 185 6.93 7.43 6.93
C MET A 185 7.15 7.70 8.41
N ASP A 186 7.72 6.71 9.10
CA ASP A 186 8.36 6.93 10.38
C ASP A 186 9.47 7.97 10.23
N PRO A 187 9.54 9.01 11.06
CA PRO A 187 10.54 10.07 10.94
C PRO A 187 11.98 9.55 10.85
N SER A 188 12.32 8.50 11.61
CA SER A 188 13.68 7.92 11.59
C SER A 188 14.11 7.33 10.24
N LEU A 189 13.18 7.11 9.32
CA LEU A 189 13.43 6.59 7.97
C LEU A 189 13.32 7.68 6.89
N SER A 190 12.95 8.92 7.28
CA SER A 190 12.75 10.04 6.35
C SER A 190 14.06 10.70 5.92
N VAL A 191 13.98 11.51 4.87
CA VAL A 191 15.15 12.27 4.35
C VAL A 191 15.74 13.19 5.42
N ASP A 192 14.91 13.86 6.23
CA ASP A 192 15.35 14.73 7.34
C ASP A 192 16.23 13.99 8.36
N PHE A 193 16.14 12.68 8.44
CA PHE A 193 16.94 11.83 9.34
C PHE A 193 17.92 10.92 8.60
N GLY A 194 18.31 11.29 7.37
CA GLY A 194 19.32 10.59 6.58
C GLY A 194 18.79 9.42 5.75
N GLY A 195 17.47 9.29 5.62
CA GLY A 195 16.84 8.38 4.66
C GLY A 195 16.91 8.90 3.23
N THR A 196 16.31 8.16 2.32
CA THR A 196 16.24 8.47 0.89
C THR A 196 14.78 8.45 0.46
N MET A 197 14.36 9.47 -0.27
CA MET A 197 13.13 9.49 -1.05
C MET A 197 13.55 9.57 -2.53
N ILE A 198 13.04 8.68 -3.36
CA ILE A 198 13.48 8.55 -4.75
C ILE A 198 12.31 8.17 -5.67
N ASP A 199 12.31 8.71 -6.88
CA ASP A 199 11.32 8.39 -7.91
C ASP A 199 11.84 7.37 -8.93
N ALA A 200 11.03 7.07 -9.94
CA ALA A 200 11.35 6.09 -10.98
C ALA A 200 12.52 6.48 -11.89
N ASP A 201 12.84 7.76 -11.99
CA ASP A 201 13.92 8.30 -12.80
C ASP A 201 15.21 8.48 -11.99
N GLY A 202 15.21 8.09 -10.71
CA GLY A 202 16.36 8.21 -9.80
C GLY A 202 16.49 9.61 -9.18
N VAL A 203 15.49 10.46 -9.32
CA VAL A 203 15.51 11.82 -8.75
C VAL A 203 15.14 11.75 -7.26
N GLN A 204 15.90 12.46 -6.41
CA GLN A 204 15.81 12.32 -4.96
C GLN A 204 15.29 13.58 -4.26
N GLY A 205 14.65 13.35 -3.10
CA GLY A 205 14.22 14.33 -2.13
C GLY A 205 13.06 15.22 -2.62
N GLU A 206 12.51 16.02 -1.72
CA GLU A 206 11.40 16.94 -2.01
C GLU A 206 11.73 17.87 -3.17
N LYS A 207 12.92 18.46 -3.17
CA LYS A 207 13.34 19.42 -4.21
C LYS A 207 13.26 18.85 -5.63
N GLY A 208 13.53 17.54 -5.78
CA GLY A 208 13.53 16.87 -7.08
C GLY A 208 12.18 16.30 -7.48
N THR A 209 11.41 15.77 -6.51
CA THR A 209 10.20 14.97 -6.76
C THR A 209 8.89 15.74 -6.62
N TYR A 210 8.89 16.89 -5.89
CA TYR A 210 7.68 17.69 -5.68
C TYR A 210 7.10 18.22 -7.00
N GLY A 211 5.83 17.94 -7.23
CA GLY A 211 5.11 18.35 -8.44
C GLY A 211 5.54 17.62 -9.71
N LYS A 212 6.37 16.59 -9.61
CA LYS A 212 6.81 15.81 -10.77
C LYS A 212 5.98 14.54 -10.91
N PRO A 213 5.52 14.24 -12.13
CA PRO A 213 4.90 12.95 -12.42
C PRO A 213 5.91 11.82 -12.30
N SER A 214 5.53 10.76 -11.59
CA SER A 214 6.32 9.52 -11.55
C SER A 214 5.40 8.32 -11.29
N PRO A 215 5.65 7.15 -11.87
CA PRO A 215 4.85 5.96 -11.63
C PRO A 215 4.92 5.48 -10.19
N TRP A 216 5.98 5.77 -9.48
CA TRP A 216 6.16 5.42 -8.06
C TRP A 216 7.15 6.37 -7.37
N ILE A 217 7.00 6.45 -6.06
CA ILE A 217 7.99 7.02 -5.13
C ILE A 217 8.30 5.95 -4.09
N ASP A 218 9.58 5.76 -3.79
CA ASP A 218 10.06 4.97 -2.68
C ASP A 218 10.73 5.85 -1.62
N CYS A 219 10.46 5.55 -0.35
CA CYS A 219 11.10 6.20 0.78
C CYS A 219 11.64 5.14 1.74
N TYR A 220 12.95 5.15 1.99
CA TYR A 220 13.60 4.20 2.89
C TYR A 220 14.72 4.85 3.70
N GLY A 221 15.04 4.25 4.83
CA GLY A 221 16.09 4.73 5.71
C GLY A 221 16.75 3.61 6.50
N LYS A 222 17.83 3.96 7.19
CA LYS A 222 18.60 3.03 8.02
C LYS A 222 18.15 3.11 9.47
N ARG A 223 17.85 1.96 10.07
CA ARG A 223 17.57 1.81 11.50
C ARG A 223 18.47 0.73 12.07
N GLY A 224 19.50 1.14 12.84
CA GLY A 224 20.58 0.23 13.23
C GLY A 224 21.31 -0.30 12.00
N ASP A 225 21.44 -1.61 11.86
CA ASP A 225 22.06 -2.25 10.70
C ASP A 225 21.08 -2.61 9.57
N LYS A 226 19.80 -2.31 9.75
CA LYS A 226 18.76 -2.63 8.77
C LYS A 226 18.37 -1.41 7.96
N ILE A 227 18.11 -1.61 6.67
CA ILE A 227 17.47 -0.64 5.79
C ILE A 227 16.06 -1.16 5.54
N GLU A 228 15.07 -0.30 5.70
CA GLU A 228 13.67 -0.61 5.46
C GLU A 228 12.98 0.59 4.83
N GLY A 229 11.94 0.34 4.06
CA GLY A 229 11.23 1.39 3.38
C GLY A 229 9.81 1.01 2.95
N MET A 230 9.21 1.98 2.28
CA MET A 230 7.87 1.85 1.72
C MET A 230 7.79 2.59 0.40
N ALA A 231 7.47 1.86 -0.67
CA ALA A 231 7.14 2.44 -1.97
C ALA A 231 5.62 2.52 -2.15
N ILE A 232 5.14 3.60 -2.77
CA ILE A 232 3.77 3.72 -3.28
C ILE A 232 3.84 3.79 -4.79
N MET A 233 3.06 2.95 -5.47
CA MET A 233 2.98 2.84 -6.93
C MET A 233 1.59 3.19 -7.40
N GLN A 234 1.49 3.86 -8.55
CA GLN A 234 0.25 4.17 -9.27
C GLN A 234 0.08 3.20 -10.43
N HIS A 235 -1.11 2.61 -10.58
CA HIS A 235 -1.37 1.75 -11.73
C HIS A 235 -1.59 2.57 -13.02
N PRO A 236 -1.10 2.11 -14.20
CA PRO A 236 -1.30 2.83 -15.47
C PRO A 236 -2.76 3.05 -15.87
N SER A 237 -3.71 2.28 -15.33
CA SER A 237 -5.14 2.48 -15.57
C SER A 237 -5.75 3.65 -14.79
N ASN A 238 -5.03 4.27 -13.86
CA ASN A 238 -5.55 5.40 -13.11
C ASN A 238 -5.78 6.61 -14.02
N ASN A 239 -6.88 7.34 -13.82
CA ASN A 239 -7.30 8.47 -14.66
C ASN A 239 -6.22 9.55 -14.83
N TRP A 240 -5.33 9.71 -13.86
CA TRP A 240 -4.29 10.76 -13.86
C TRP A 240 -2.87 10.18 -13.93
N TYR A 241 -2.73 8.96 -14.43
CA TYR A 241 -1.42 8.30 -14.46
C TYR A 241 -0.47 8.89 -15.53
N PRO A 242 0.82 9.10 -15.21
CA PRO A 242 1.34 9.20 -13.85
C PRO A 242 0.99 10.57 -13.25
N ALA A 243 0.32 10.56 -12.09
CA ALA A 243 0.00 11.78 -11.39
C ALA A 243 1.25 12.43 -10.79
N PRO A 244 1.29 13.78 -10.69
CA PRO A 244 2.33 14.47 -9.95
C PRO A 244 2.27 14.15 -8.46
N TRP A 245 3.42 14.24 -7.79
CA TRP A 245 3.56 13.90 -6.39
C TRP A 245 3.65 15.12 -5.47
N PHE A 246 2.96 15.07 -4.37
CA PHE A 246 3.22 15.91 -3.23
C PHE A 246 4.19 15.16 -2.29
N THR A 247 5.41 15.66 -2.19
CA THR A 247 6.48 15.03 -1.41
C THR A 247 7.04 16.00 -0.38
N ARG A 248 7.49 15.45 0.77
CA ARG A 248 8.14 16.23 1.83
C ARG A 248 9.28 15.41 2.43
N ASP A 249 10.42 16.03 2.66
CA ASP A 249 11.62 15.40 3.19
C ASP A 249 11.42 14.85 4.61
N TYR A 250 10.41 15.34 5.34
CA TYR A 250 9.99 14.75 6.61
C TYR A 250 9.24 13.39 6.44
N GLY A 251 9.15 12.84 5.23
CA GLY A 251 8.65 11.50 4.94
C GLY A 251 7.15 11.44 4.61
N PHE A 252 6.55 12.50 4.08
CA PHE A 252 5.19 12.45 3.52
C PHE A 252 5.25 12.39 1.99
N PHE A 253 4.49 11.50 1.38
CA PHE A 253 4.37 11.43 -0.08
C PHE A 253 3.02 10.88 -0.52
N SER A 254 2.48 11.49 -1.57
CA SER A 254 1.16 11.21 -2.11
C SER A 254 1.11 11.53 -3.60
N PRO A 255 0.62 10.65 -4.48
CA PRO A 255 0.25 11.04 -5.83
C PRO A 255 -1.00 11.92 -5.77
N THR A 256 -0.84 13.21 -6.05
CA THR A 256 -1.82 14.26 -5.78
C THR A 256 -2.21 15.01 -7.05
N PRO A 257 -2.96 14.39 -7.99
CA PRO A 257 -3.30 15.01 -9.26
C PRO A 257 -4.13 16.29 -9.11
N LEU A 258 -4.92 16.38 -8.05
CA LEU A 258 -5.84 17.51 -7.81
C LEU A 258 -5.13 18.80 -7.38
N ASN A 259 -3.82 18.74 -7.07
CA ASN A 259 -3.00 19.93 -6.82
C ASN A 259 -2.50 20.58 -8.12
N TRP A 260 -2.50 19.83 -9.23
CA TRP A 260 -2.05 20.29 -10.54
C TRP A 260 -3.11 19.98 -11.60
N PRO A 261 -4.34 20.52 -11.49
CA PRO A 261 -5.38 20.31 -12.47
C PRO A 261 -4.99 20.98 -13.81
N LYS A 262 -5.44 20.41 -14.92
CA LYS A 262 -5.03 20.79 -16.28
C LYS A 262 -5.14 22.30 -16.59
N ASP A 263 -6.19 22.93 -16.10
CA ASP A 263 -6.47 24.36 -16.36
C ASP A 263 -6.32 25.23 -15.10
N ASP A 264 -5.61 24.74 -14.09
CA ASP A 264 -5.46 25.38 -12.77
C ASP A 264 -6.81 25.70 -12.07
N LYS A 265 -7.86 24.95 -12.44
CA LYS A 265 -9.22 25.07 -11.92
C LYS A 265 -9.59 23.89 -11.05
N GLU A 266 -10.78 23.96 -10.46
CA GLU A 266 -11.39 22.81 -9.79
C GLU A 266 -11.61 21.63 -10.74
N THR A 267 -11.56 20.42 -10.21
CA THR A 267 -11.90 19.20 -10.95
C THR A 267 -13.37 18.90 -10.75
N LEU A 268 -14.10 18.78 -11.86
CA LEU A 268 -15.55 18.58 -11.86
C LEU A 268 -15.90 17.17 -12.29
N PHE A 269 -16.87 16.58 -11.60
CA PHE A 269 -17.46 15.28 -11.89
C PHE A 269 -18.98 15.38 -11.92
N LYS A 270 -19.61 14.62 -12.81
CA LYS A 270 -21.07 14.55 -12.88
C LYS A 270 -21.61 13.47 -11.97
N LYS A 271 -22.86 13.67 -11.50
CA LYS A 271 -23.61 12.64 -10.77
C LYS A 271 -23.58 11.31 -11.54
N GLY A 272 -23.30 10.23 -10.86
CA GLY A 272 -23.21 8.88 -11.41
C GLY A 272 -21.85 8.55 -12.07
N GLU A 273 -20.95 9.53 -12.20
CA GLU A 273 -19.59 9.29 -12.69
C GLU A 273 -18.81 8.43 -11.69
N LYS A 274 -18.00 7.51 -12.20
CA LYS A 274 -17.17 6.60 -11.39
C LYS A 274 -15.71 6.80 -11.76
N ILE A 275 -14.89 6.90 -10.71
CA ILE A 275 -13.43 6.97 -10.81
C ILE A 275 -12.86 5.72 -10.16
N HIS A 276 -12.07 4.97 -10.91
CA HIS A 276 -11.40 3.78 -10.42
C HIS A 276 -9.89 4.02 -10.31
N LEU A 277 -9.34 3.80 -9.11
CA LEU A 277 -7.92 4.01 -8.85
C LEU A 277 -7.34 2.75 -8.20
N LYS A 278 -6.11 2.41 -8.62
CA LYS A 278 -5.33 1.29 -8.08
C LYS A 278 -3.98 1.80 -7.62
N TYR A 279 -3.62 1.44 -6.40
CA TYR A 279 -2.33 1.73 -5.79
C TYR A 279 -1.73 0.44 -5.23
N ARG A 280 -0.42 0.30 -5.33
CA ARG A 280 0.33 -0.75 -4.65
C ARG A 280 1.30 -0.11 -3.67
N VAL A 281 1.29 -0.60 -2.44
CA VAL A 281 2.29 -0.27 -1.43
C VAL A 281 3.18 -1.48 -1.24
N LEU A 282 4.49 -1.28 -1.38
CA LEU A 282 5.49 -2.28 -1.01
C LEU A 282 6.20 -1.83 0.26
N VAL A 283 6.13 -2.64 1.28
CA VAL A 283 6.92 -2.47 2.50
C VAL A 283 8.08 -3.45 2.42
N HIS A 284 9.30 -2.97 2.45
CA HIS A 284 10.44 -3.78 2.05
C HIS A 284 11.67 -3.59 2.94
N SER A 285 12.52 -4.63 2.96
CA SER A 285 13.91 -4.53 3.42
C SER A 285 14.81 -4.09 2.28
N GLY A 286 15.87 -3.35 2.61
CA GLY A 286 16.88 -2.88 1.66
C GLY A 286 16.50 -1.58 0.96
N THR A 287 17.32 -1.20 -0.03
CA THR A 287 17.14 -0.02 -0.88
C THR A 287 16.15 -0.32 -2.02
N HIS A 288 15.70 0.72 -2.76
CA HIS A 288 14.87 0.56 -3.96
C HIS A 288 15.49 -0.41 -4.99
N GLU A 289 16.82 -0.47 -5.08
CA GLU A 289 17.53 -1.39 -5.98
C GLU A 289 17.48 -2.83 -5.48
N THR A 290 17.84 -3.05 -4.19
CA THR A 290 17.88 -4.39 -3.61
C THR A 290 16.50 -5.01 -3.43
N ALA A 291 15.47 -4.18 -3.19
CA ALA A 291 14.07 -4.58 -3.19
C ALA A 291 13.48 -4.67 -4.61
N ASN A 292 14.24 -4.27 -5.64
CA ASN A 292 13.82 -4.31 -7.05
C ASN A 292 12.49 -3.59 -7.32
N ILE A 293 12.32 -2.39 -6.75
CA ILE A 293 11.07 -1.62 -6.83
C ILE A 293 10.63 -1.41 -8.29
N ALA A 294 11.57 -1.10 -9.20
CA ALA A 294 11.26 -0.95 -10.62
C ALA A 294 10.73 -2.25 -11.27
N GLY A 295 11.25 -3.41 -10.86
CA GLY A 295 10.78 -4.72 -11.33
C GLY A 295 9.39 -5.06 -10.77
N GLU A 296 9.14 -4.77 -9.51
CA GLU A 296 7.82 -4.95 -8.87
C GLU A 296 6.77 -4.02 -9.50
N PHE A 297 7.15 -2.77 -9.83
CA PHE A 297 6.27 -1.87 -10.58
C PHE A 297 5.90 -2.44 -11.96
N LYS A 298 6.86 -3.00 -12.72
CA LYS A 298 6.57 -3.63 -14.02
C LYS A 298 5.55 -4.76 -13.91
N LYS A 299 5.61 -5.57 -12.85
CA LYS A 299 4.63 -6.62 -12.58
C LYS A 299 3.25 -6.01 -12.32
N PHE A 300 3.18 -5.02 -11.42
CA PHE A 300 1.94 -4.31 -11.09
C PHE A 300 1.30 -3.66 -12.32
N ALA A 301 2.08 -2.97 -13.12
CA ALA A 301 1.59 -2.30 -14.33
C ALA A 301 1.06 -3.26 -15.41
N ALA A 302 1.43 -4.53 -15.36
CA ALA A 302 0.96 -5.57 -16.29
C ALA A 302 -0.32 -6.27 -15.82
N GLU A 303 -0.77 -6.04 -14.58
CA GLU A 303 -2.02 -6.58 -14.05
C GLU A 303 -3.22 -5.90 -14.73
N LYS A 304 -4.32 -6.65 -14.90
CA LYS A 304 -5.54 -6.13 -15.57
C LYS A 304 -6.52 -5.52 -14.57
#